data_e714db1b54d24fd504ec761bcb3c7d30
#
_entry.id   e714db1b54d24fd504ec761bcb3c7d30
#
_cell.length_a   1.000
_cell.length_b   1.000
_cell.length_c   1.000
_cell.angle_alpha   90.00
_cell.angle_beta   90.00
_cell.angle_gamma   90.00
#
_symmetry.space_group_name_H-M   'P 1'
#
loop_
_entity.id
_entity.type
_entity.pdbx_description
1 polymer ?
#
loop_
_entity_poly.entity_id
_entity_poly.type
_entity_poly.pdbx_seq_one_letter_code
_entity_poly.pdbx_strand_id
1 'polypeptide(L)'
;MSKKIYLDYQATTPVDAKILEKMLPFFSVNFANPHSNNHQDGRSANEVIEEARENVANLINAQSSEIIFTSGATESNNLALKSIAKNYFENKCQIISCKTEHKCVVESCHELEKEGFKVTYLDVNEEGLIK
;
A
#
# COMPACT_ATOMS: atom_id res chain seq x y z
N MET A 1 6.02 -13.71 -36.06
CA MET A 1 5.32 -13.85 -34.75
C MET A 1 4.52 -12.60 -34.48
N SER A 2 3.21 -12.72 -34.21
CA SER A 2 2.37 -11.56 -33.88
C SER A 2 2.83 -10.97 -32.55
N LYS A 3 3.04 -9.64 -32.49
CA LYS A 3 3.41 -8.94 -31.25
C LYS A 3 2.24 -9.06 -30.29
N LYS A 4 2.45 -9.66 -29.12
CA LYS A 4 1.42 -9.74 -28.08
C LYS A 4 1.10 -8.31 -27.60
N ILE A 5 -0.18 -7.94 -27.60
CA ILE A 5 -0.66 -6.68 -27.06
C ILE A 5 -1.25 -6.97 -25.67
N TYR A 6 -0.69 -6.32 -24.65
CA TYR A 6 -1.19 -6.38 -23.29
C TYR A 6 -1.85 -5.04 -22.93
N LEU A 7 -3.12 -5.08 -22.55
CA LEU A 7 -3.93 -3.88 -22.32
C LEU A 7 -4.35 -3.71 -20.84
N ASP A 8 -4.05 -4.67 -19.98
CA ASP A 8 -4.46 -4.66 -18.57
C ASP A 8 -3.42 -3.98 -17.66
N TYR A 9 -2.99 -2.79 -18.03
CA TYR A 9 -2.00 -2.01 -17.27
C TYR A 9 -2.52 -1.54 -15.90
N GLN A 10 -3.81 -1.65 -15.65
CA GLN A 10 -4.38 -1.39 -14.33
C GLN A 10 -4.02 -2.50 -13.34
N ALA A 11 -3.92 -3.75 -13.79
CA ALA A 11 -3.57 -4.88 -12.93
C ALA A 11 -2.07 -4.93 -12.62
N THR A 12 -1.23 -4.74 -13.64
CA THR A 12 0.23 -4.74 -13.49
C THR A 12 0.91 -4.11 -14.70
N THR A 13 2.11 -3.60 -14.48
CA THR A 13 2.97 -3.04 -15.53
C THR A 13 4.38 -3.63 -15.44
N PRO A 14 5.16 -3.62 -16.53
CA PRO A 14 6.58 -3.92 -16.44
C PRO A 14 7.29 -2.97 -15.47
N VAL A 15 8.27 -3.49 -14.74
CA VAL A 15 9.15 -2.63 -13.94
C VAL A 15 9.99 -1.77 -14.89
N ASP A 16 10.10 -0.47 -14.59
CA ASP A 16 10.99 0.41 -15.36
C ASP A 16 12.43 -0.12 -15.33
N ALA A 17 13.09 -0.12 -16.49
CA ALA A 17 14.42 -0.72 -16.64
C ALA A 17 15.47 -0.07 -15.71
N LYS A 18 15.40 1.24 -15.49
CA LYS A 18 16.33 1.96 -14.60
C LYS A 18 16.09 1.59 -13.14
N ILE A 19 14.82 1.37 -12.77
CA ILE A 19 14.47 0.93 -11.41
C ILE A 19 14.93 -0.51 -11.21
N LEU A 20 14.67 -1.40 -12.18
CA LEU A 20 15.12 -2.79 -12.11
C LEU A 20 16.65 -2.87 -11.93
N GLU A 21 17.41 -2.10 -12.69
CA GLU A 21 18.88 -2.04 -12.57
C GLU A 21 19.33 -1.65 -11.15
N LYS A 22 18.65 -0.69 -10.53
CA LYS A 22 18.93 -0.27 -9.14
C LYS A 22 18.50 -1.33 -8.10
N MET A 23 17.48 -2.12 -8.38
CA MET A 23 17.01 -3.18 -7.49
C MET A 23 17.92 -4.41 -7.47
N LEU A 24 18.48 -4.80 -8.64
CA LEU A 24 19.23 -6.05 -8.79
C LEU A 24 20.34 -6.28 -7.76
N PRO A 25 21.14 -5.29 -7.35
CA PRO A 25 22.20 -5.49 -6.35
C PRO A 25 21.66 -5.99 -5.00
N PHE A 26 20.45 -5.63 -4.60
CA PHE A 26 19.84 -6.02 -3.33
C PHE A 26 19.43 -7.50 -3.28
N PHE A 27 19.33 -8.17 -4.41
CA PHE A 27 19.02 -9.59 -4.47
C PHE A 27 20.25 -10.50 -4.32
N SER A 28 21.46 -9.98 -4.49
CA SER A 28 22.66 -10.84 -4.57
C SER A 28 23.92 -10.27 -3.90
N VAL A 29 24.08 -8.97 -3.82
CA VAL A 29 25.30 -8.31 -3.32
C VAL A 29 25.02 -7.54 -2.02
N ASN A 30 24.04 -6.64 -2.04
CA ASN A 30 23.73 -5.75 -0.94
C ASN A 30 22.55 -6.29 -0.09
N PHE A 31 22.46 -7.62 0.03
CA PHE A 31 21.40 -8.24 0.83
C PHE A 31 21.80 -8.23 2.31
N ALA A 32 20.90 -7.82 3.18
CA ALA A 32 21.05 -7.95 4.62
C ALA A 32 19.70 -7.75 5.34
N ASN A 33 19.62 -8.16 6.58
CA ASN A 33 18.46 -7.85 7.42
C ASN A 33 18.62 -6.43 8.01
N PRO A 34 17.77 -5.46 7.65
CA PRO A 34 17.87 -4.07 8.13
C PRO A 34 17.68 -3.91 9.65
N HIS A 35 17.14 -4.93 10.33
CA HIS A 35 17.00 -4.92 11.80
C HIS A 35 18.28 -5.38 12.53
N SER A 36 19.28 -5.87 11.80
CA SER A 36 20.54 -6.35 12.37
C SER A 36 21.54 -5.21 12.56
N ASN A 37 21.35 -4.40 13.59
CA ASN A 37 22.19 -3.21 13.87
C ASN A 37 23.59 -3.53 14.39
N ASN A 38 23.88 -4.80 14.69
CA ASN A 38 25.14 -5.26 15.28
C ASN A 38 26.28 -5.44 14.26
N HIS A 39 26.00 -5.39 12.96
CA HIS A 39 27.02 -5.47 11.91
C HIS A 39 26.76 -4.45 10.78
N GLN A 40 27.81 -4.20 9.97
CA GLN A 40 27.79 -3.16 8.96
C GLN A 40 26.71 -3.38 7.90
N ASP A 41 26.57 -4.60 7.38
CA ASP A 41 25.65 -4.89 6.27
C ASP A 41 24.19 -4.61 6.66
N GLY A 42 23.80 -4.95 7.90
CA GLY A 42 22.46 -4.65 8.42
C GLY A 42 22.22 -3.14 8.54
N ARG A 43 23.20 -2.39 9.03
CA ARG A 43 23.10 -0.93 9.12
C ARG A 43 22.98 -0.31 7.72
N SER A 44 23.81 -0.75 6.78
CA SER A 44 23.75 -0.26 5.39
C SER A 44 22.41 -0.58 4.71
N ALA A 45 21.84 -1.76 4.96
CA ALA A 45 20.50 -2.08 4.46
C ALA A 45 19.43 -1.16 5.06
N ASN A 46 19.52 -0.83 6.35
CA ASN A 46 18.61 0.09 7.01
C ASN A 46 18.75 1.52 6.46
N GLU A 47 19.96 2.01 6.25
CA GLU A 47 20.23 3.34 5.66
C GLU A 47 19.54 3.50 4.30
N VAL A 48 19.61 2.49 3.43
CA VAL A 48 18.96 2.50 2.12
C VAL A 48 17.44 2.55 2.23
N ILE A 49 16.85 1.83 3.19
CA ILE A 49 15.40 1.84 3.42
C ILE A 49 14.94 3.21 3.92
N GLU A 50 15.71 3.82 4.83
CA GLU A 50 15.36 5.14 5.36
C GLU A 50 15.53 6.24 4.29
N GLU A 51 16.55 6.17 3.45
CA GLU A 51 16.69 7.06 2.28
C GLU A 51 15.49 6.92 1.32
N ALA A 52 15.07 5.69 1.03
CA ALA A 52 13.89 5.44 0.19
C ALA A 52 12.62 6.00 0.83
N ARG A 53 12.46 5.86 2.14
CA ARG A 53 11.35 6.40 2.91
C ARG A 53 11.30 7.92 2.84
N GLU A 54 12.45 8.58 3.01
CA GLU A 54 12.57 10.03 2.90
C GLU A 54 12.23 10.53 1.49
N ASN A 55 12.70 9.83 0.45
CA ASN A 55 12.39 10.17 -0.93
C ASN A 55 10.88 10.10 -1.22
N VAL A 56 10.18 9.09 -0.72
CA VAL A 56 8.71 8.99 -0.84
C VAL A 56 8.03 10.11 -0.05
N ALA A 57 8.46 10.37 1.17
CA ALA A 57 7.90 11.43 2.01
C ALA A 57 8.02 12.80 1.35
N ASN A 58 9.20 13.13 0.81
CA ASN A 58 9.44 14.39 0.11
C ASN A 58 8.56 14.55 -1.13
N LEU A 59 8.30 13.46 -1.88
CA LEU A 59 7.46 13.48 -3.07
C LEU A 59 6.02 13.91 -2.77
N ILE A 60 5.49 13.54 -1.59
CA ILE A 60 4.12 13.83 -1.17
C ILE A 60 4.02 14.92 -0.09
N ASN A 61 5.14 15.60 0.21
CA ASN A 61 5.25 16.62 1.26
C ASN A 61 4.81 16.12 2.65
N ALA A 62 5.26 14.91 3.00
CA ALA A 62 5.04 14.26 4.30
C ALA A 62 6.37 14.15 5.07
N GLN A 63 6.30 13.72 6.33
CA GLN A 63 7.47 13.33 7.11
C GLN A 63 7.80 11.84 6.86
N SER A 64 9.07 11.45 6.97
CA SER A 64 9.48 10.05 6.80
C SER A 64 8.77 9.11 7.79
N SER A 65 8.48 9.59 9.01
CA SER A 65 7.72 8.84 10.03
C SER A 65 6.26 8.55 9.64
N GLU A 66 5.72 9.23 8.65
CA GLU A 66 4.35 9.03 8.14
C GLU A 66 4.29 8.01 7.00
N ILE A 67 5.45 7.51 6.54
CA ILE A 67 5.53 6.53 5.44
C ILE A 67 5.65 5.12 6.02
N ILE A 68 4.76 4.24 5.59
CA ILE A 68 4.78 2.82 5.96
C ILE A 68 4.88 1.99 4.68
N PHE A 69 5.98 1.25 4.53
CA PHE A 69 6.11 0.26 3.46
C PHE A 69 5.32 -1.00 3.81
N THR A 70 4.56 -1.48 2.85
CA THR A 70 3.74 -2.68 2.96
C THR A 70 4.04 -3.64 1.80
N SER A 71 3.56 -4.87 1.90
CA SER A 71 3.70 -5.88 0.83
C SER A 71 2.83 -5.60 -0.39
N GLY A 72 1.89 -4.66 -0.31
CA GLY A 72 1.02 -4.27 -1.42
C GLY A 72 -0.29 -3.63 -0.98
N ALA A 73 -1.14 -3.32 -1.95
CA ALA A 73 -2.39 -2.58 -1.75
C ALA A 73 -3.34 -3.23 -0.73
N THR A 74 -3.43 -4.56 -0.70
CA THR A 74 -4.30 -5.27 0.25
C THR A 74 -3.88 -5.01 1.69
N GLU A 75 -2.59 -5.09 2.00
CA GLU A 75 -2.08 -4.78 3.33
C GLU A 75 -2.27 -3.31 3.66
N SER A 76 -1.95 -2.40 2.74
CA SER A 76 -2.13 -0.95 2.93
C SER A 76 -3.56 -0.60 3.26
N ASN A 77 -4.53 -1.11 2.49
CA ASN A 77 -5.95 -0.85 2.72
C ASN A 77 -6.44 -1.43 4.05
N ASN A 78 -6.03 -2.65 4.40
CA ASN A 78 -6.38 -3.24 5.70
C ASN A 78 -5.77 -2.44 6.86
N LEU A 79 -4.51 -2.06 6.76
CA LEU A 79 -3.83 -1.26 7.77
C LEU A 79 -4.54 0.08 7.98
N ALA A 80 -4.79 0.83 6.91
CA ALA A 80 -5.43 2.13 6.98
C ALA A 80 -6.85 2.03 7.55
N LEU A 81 -7.71 1.20 6.95
CA LEU A 81 -9.12 1.10 7.34
C LEU A 81 -9.27 0.59 8.77
N LYS A 82 -8.63 -0.54 9.10
CA LYS A 82 -8.79 -1.16 10.42
C LYS A 82 -8.12 -0.37 11.53
N SER A 83 -6.93 0.23 11.27
CA SER A 83 -6.23 1.01 12.28
C SER A 83 -6.98 2.30 12.60
N ILE A 84 -7.46 3.02 11.59
CA ILE A 84 -8.23 4.25 11.82
C ILE A 84 -9.55 3.93 12.53
N ALA A 85 -10.31 2.94 12.04
CA ALA A 85 -11.59 2.58 12.64
C ALA A 85 -11.46 2.16 14.11
N LYS A 86 -10.39 1.42 14.47
CA LYS A 86 -10.24 0.86 15.82
C LYS A 86 -9.55 1.78 16.83
N ASN A 87 -8.65 2.65 16.37
CA ASN A 87 -7.78 3.39 17.29
C ASN A 87 -8.10 4.88 17.41
N TYR A 88 -8.77 5.48 16.42
CA TYR A 88 -9.00 6.93 16.42
C TYR A 88 -10.40 7.34 16.87
N PHE A 89 -11.32 6.37 17.06
CA PHE A 89 -12.68 6.67 17.46
C PHE A 89 -13.07 5.88 18.71
N GLU A 90 -13.35 6.57 19.80
CA GLU A 90 -13.85 5.97 21.05
C GLU A 90 -15.20 5.28 20.84
N ASN A 91 -16.02 5.84 19.97
CA ASN A 91 -17.28 5.26 19.52
C ASN A 91 -17.15 4.77 18.09
N LYS A 92 -17.74 3.61 17.79
CA LYS A 92 -17.75 3.04 16.44
C LYS A 92 -18.28 4.05 15.43
N CYS A 93 -17.38 4.53 14.56
CA CYS A 93 -17.72 5.53 13.54
C CYS A 93 -18.48 4.90 12.36
N GLN A 94 -19.07 5.76 11.55
CA GLN A 94 -19.62 5.35 10.28
C GLN A 94 -18.52 5.38 9.21
N ILE A 95 -18.42 4.30 8.45
CA ILE A 95 -17.54 4.16 7.30
C ILE A 95 -18.39 4.33 6.04
N ILE A 96 -17.94 5.14 5.11
CA ILE A 96 -18.58 5.31 3.79
C ILE A 96 -17.63 4.73 2.75
N SER A 97 -18.12 3.80 1.95
CA SER A 97 -17.39 3.15 0.86
C SER A 97 -18.23 3.14 -0.41
N CYS A 98 -17.70 2.62 -1.49
CA CYS A 98 -18.41 2.48 -2.76
C CYS A 98 -18.58 1.01 -3.13
N LYS A 99 -19.68 0.65 -3.76
CA LYS A 99 -19.94 -0.75 -4.21
C LYS A 99 -18.96 -1.24 -5.27
N THR A 100 -18.31 -0.34 -5.97
CA THR A 100 -17.35 -0.63 -7.03
C THR A 100 -15.89 -0.66 -6.56
N GLU A 101 -15.67 -0.54 -5.25
CA GLU A 101 -14.34 -0.64 -4.68
C GLU A 101 -13.68 -2.00 -4.92
N HIS A 102 -12.34 -2.01 -4.88
CA HIS A 102 -11.59 -3.25 -4.97
C HIS A 102 -11.96 -4.20 -3.82
N LYS A 103 -11.96 -5.50 -4.12
CA LYS A 103 -12.36 -6.56 -3.16
C LYS A 103 -11.69 -6.42 -1.80
N CYS A 104 -10.42 -6.04 -1.71
CA CYS A 104 -9.72 -5.89 -0.44
C CYS A 104 -10.30 -4.77 0.44
N VAL A 105 -10.87 -3.71 -0.13
CA VAL A 105 -11.56 -2.64 0.60
C VAL A 105 -12.91 -3.15 1.10
N VAL A 106 -13.69 -3.75 0.20
CA VAL A 106 -15.03 -4.28 0.53
C VAL A 106 -14.94 -5.35 1.65
N GLU A 107 -14.01 -6.30 1.54
CA GLU A 107 -13.81 -7.32 2.57
C GLU A 107 -13.36 -6.73 3.92
N SER A 108 -12.49 -5.70 3.89
CA SER A 108 -12.09 -5.00 5.11
C SER A 108 -13.27 -4.29 5.77
N CYS A 109 -14.16 -3.70 4.98
CA CYS A 109 -15.40 -3.09 5.46
C CYS A 109 -16.34 -4.16 6.06
N HIS A 110 -16.53 -5.29 5.40
CA HIS A 110 -17.35 -6.40 5.93
C HIS A 110 -16.84 -6.94 7.26
N GLU A 111 -15.51 -7.03 7.44
CA GLU A 111 -14.95 -7.43 8.74
C GLU A 111 -15.27 -6.39 9.84
N LEU A 112 -15.16 -5.11 9.52
CA LEU A 112 -15.50 -4.04 10.45
C LEU A 112 -17.00 -4.02 10.78
N GLU A 113 -17.89 -4.35 9.82
CA GLU A 113 -19.33 -4.52 10.10
C GLU A 113 -19.57 -5.63 11.13
N LYS A 114 -18.90 -6.79 11.01
CA LYS A 114 -18.99 -7.87 12.00
C LYS A 114 -18.54 -7.45 13.40
N GLU A 115 -17.60 -6.51 13.48
CA GLU A 115 -17.16 -5.90 14.71
C GLU A 115 -18.12 -4.79 15.22
N GLY A 116 -19.18 -4.47 14.44
CA GLY A 116 -20.26 -3.54 14.80
C GLY A 116 -20.05 -2.11 14.35
N PHE A 117 -19.12 -1.86 13.39
CA PHE A 117 -19.05 -0.57 12.71
C PHE A 117 -20.19 -0.45 11.71
N LYS A 118 -20.71 0.76 11.52
CA LYS A 118 -21.71 1.01 10.49
C LYS A 118 -21.02 1.33 9.17
N VAL A 119 -21.27 0.53 8.13
CA VAL A 119 -20.76 0.80 6.78
C VAL A 119 -21.90 1.19 5.85
N THR A 120 -21.69 2.20 5.03
CA THR A 120 -22.61 2.62 3.98
C THR A 120 -21.89 2.47 2.63
N TYR A 121 -22.45 1.66 1.75
CA TYR A 121 -21.93 1.45 0.39
C TYR A 121 -22.71 2.31 -0.58
N LEU A 122 -22.05 3.29 -1.17
CA LEU A 122 -22.65 4.20 -2.16
C LEU A 122 -22.81 3.48 -3.50
N ASP A 123 -23.93 3.76 -4.16
CA ASP A 123 -24.17 3.32 -5.53
C ASP A 123 -23.48 4.25 -6.53
N VAL A 124 -23.18 3.70 -7.71
CA VAL A 124 -22.68 4.47 -8.85
C VAL A 124 -23.70 4.43 -9.99
N ASN A 125 -23.64 5.41 -10.86
CA ASN A 125 -24.40 5.43 -12.11
C ASN A 125 -23.71 4.56 -13.19
N GLU A 126 -24.27 4.54 -14.40
CA GLU A 126 -23.74 3.77 -15.54
C GLU A 126 -22.34 4.24 -15.99
N GLU A 127 -21.96 5.46 -15.65
CA GLU A 127 -20.64 6.05 -15.92
C GLU A 127 -19.62 5.77 -14.81
N GLY A 128 -20.03 5.10 -13.71
CA GLY A 128 -19.19 4.81 -12.57
C GLY A 128 -19.05 5.95 -11.55
N LEU A 129 -19.85 7.00 -11.69
CA LEU A 129 -19.85 8.14 -10.77
C LEU A 129 -20.81 7.91 -9.59
N ILE A 130 -20.41 8.33 -8.41
CA ILE A 130 -21.22 8.26 -7.20
C ILE A 130 -22.50 9.11 -7.41
N LYS A 131 -23.64 8.55 -7.02
CA LYS A 131 -24.95 9.20 -7.07
C LYS A 131 -25.18 10.13 -5.90
#